data_6effb0f49c53dc4ce71fbb9240d4a86a
#
_entry.id   6effb0f49c53dc4ce71fbb9240d4a86a
#
_cell.length_a   1.000
_cell.length_b   1.000
_cell.length_c   1.000
_cell.angle_alpha   90.00
_cell.angle_beta   90.00
_cell.angle_gamma   90.00
#
_symmetry.space_group_name_H-M   'P 1'
#
loop_
_entity.id
_entity.type
_entity.pdbx_description
1 polymer ?
#
loop_
_entity_poly.entity_id
_entity_poly.type
_entity_poly.pdbx_seq_one_letter_code
_entity_poly.pdbx_strand_id
1 'polypeptide(L)'
;MQSLVIFILLVIFSTSTYAQQRPQESFNLNSWNVIVATGTFVSPQFEGSKHYRVLPLPFIRASKGNYFIQTEGPGLTANILNHSRLKLGPSLQFRSERDKDVKNSVLKKFKTINSSIEAGGFLSYSIPVGAPGTNITTKIKAMFDLGDAHNGYTINSSITFNKVLNRRTRIGITLSTNFGDQNYNNTYYGLSAYNKIISGYSLYEAGSGFNDIGSSVNVTYSLKNNWGLIGIFGYKKLIGPAKNSPIIKNIGTRNQFLSSIGVSYRF
;
A
#
# COMPACT_ATOMS: atom_id res chain seq x y z
N MET A 1 -17.04 27.42 12.52
CA MET A 1 -18.07 26.51 12.00
C MET A 1 -17.84 26.43 10.48
N GLN A 2 -17.20 25.39 10.01
CA GLN A 2 -17.08 25.13 8.57
C GLN A 2 -17.66 23.74 8.32
N SER A 3 -18.71 23.73 7.55
CA SER A 3 -19.53 22.55 7.23
C SER A 3 -18.76 21.57 6.37
N LEU A 4 -18.69 20.34 6.85
CA LEU A 4 -18.14 19.19 6.12
C LEU A 4 -19.20 18.75 5.10
N VAL A 5 -19.00 19.08 3.84
CA VAL A 5 -19.84 18.60 2.74
C VAL A 5 -19.42 17.17 2.42
N ILE A 6 -20.20 16.21 2.87
CA ILE A 6 -20.10 14.81 2.48
C ILE A 6 -20.84 14.65 1.15
N PHE A 7 -20.10 14.49 0.05
CA PHE A 7 -20.66 14.09 -1.24
C PHE A 7 -20.90 12.57 -1.20
N ILE A 8 -22.11 12.16 -0.89
CA ILE A 8 -22.59 10.81 -1.12
C ILE A 8 -23.05 10.74 -2.58
N LEU A 9 -22.26 10.10 -3.43
CA LEU A 9 -22.65 9.79 -4.80
C LEU A 9 -23.61 8.58 -4.79
N LEU A 10 -24.88 8.83 -4.82
CA LEU A 10 -25.94 7.84 -5.00
C LEU A 10 -25.96 7.44 -6.48
N VAL A 11 -25.39 6.28 -6.82
CA VAL A 11 -25.51 5.69 -8.16
C VAL A 11 -26.72 4.79 -8.17
N ILE A 12 -27.78 5.25 -8.82
CA ILE A 12 -29.01 4.49 -9.09
C ILE A 12 -28.71 3.49 -10.21
N PHE A 13 -28.77 2.19 -9.92
CA PHE A 13 -28.66 1.13 -10.91
C PHE A 13 -30.02 0.70 -11.42
N SER A 14 -30.27 0.95 -12.69
CA SER A 14 -31.32 0.26 -13.44
C SER A 14 -30.81 -1.14 -13.85
N THR A 15 -31.53 -2.16 -13.40
CA THR A 15 -31.26 -3.56 -13.72
C THR A 15 -31.79 -3.88 -15.12
N SER A 16 -30.89 -4.16 -16.06
CA SER A 16 -31.23 -4.85 -17.31
C SER A 16 -30.64 -6.24 -17.28
N THR A 17 -31.51 -7.21 -17.14
CA THR A 17 -31.19 -8.64 -17.17
C THR A 17 -31.02 -9.08 -18.63
N TYR A 18 -29.81 -9.37 -19.08
CA TYR A 18 -29.58 -10.23 -20.24
C TYR A 18 -28.52 -11.27 -19.88
N ALA A 19 -29.01 -12.47 -19.59
CA ALA A 19 -28.18 -13.64 -19.46
C ALA A 19 -27.78 -14.15 -20.86
N GLN A 20 -26.55 -13.94 -21.28
CA GLN A 20 -25.94 -14.67 -22.38
C GLN A 20 -24.70 -15.38 -21.84
N GLN A 21 -24.83 -16.67 -21.62
CA GLN A 21 -23.73 -17.56 -21.27
C GLN A 21 -22.75 -17.59 -22.44
N ARG A 22 -21.55 -17.01 -22.23
CA ARG A 22 -20.37 -17.40 -23.01
C ARG A 22 -19.67 -18.53 -22.25
N PRO A 23 -18.97 -19.44 -22.99
CA PRO A 23 -18.21 -20.51 -22.35
C PRO A 23 -17.28 -19.89 -21.30
N GLN A 24 -17.39 -20.37 -20.09
CA GLN A 24 -16.39 -20.16 -19.04
C GLN A 24 -15.12 -20.77 -19.60
N GLU A 25 -14.14 -19.96 -20.00
CA GLU A 25 -12.78 -20.47 -20.17
C GLU A 25 -12.45 -21.17 -18.85
N SER A 26 -12.34 -22.47 -18.92
CA SER A 26 -11.99 -23.32 -17.79
C SER A 26 -10.62 -22.86 -17.33
N PHE A 27 -10.60 -22.12 -16.22
CA PHE A 27 -9.36 -21.72 -15.56
C PHE A 27 -8.66 -23.02 -15.17
N ASN A 28 -7.66 -23.41 -15.94
CA ASN A 28 -6.90 -24.62 -15.64
C ASN A 28 -6.07 -24.34 -14.40
N LEU A 29 -6.59 -24.75 -13.23
CA LEU A 29 -5.94 -24.57 -11.92
C LEU A 29 -4.55 -25.22 -11.85
N ASN A 30 -4.22 -26.08 -12.81
CA ASN A 30 -2.93 -26.77 -12.91
C ASN A 30 -1.89 -26.01 -13.74
N SER A 31 -2.28 -24.97 -14.49
CA SER A 31 -1.36 -24.15 -15.27
C SER A 31 -0.90 -22.92 -14.49
N TRP A 32 0.29 -22.46 -14.81
CA TRP A 32 0.77 -21.18 -14.32
C TRP A 32 0.02 -20.03 -15.00
N ASN A 33 -0.39 -19.04 -14.21
CA ASN A 33 -0.91 -17.77 -14.69
C ASN A 33 0.07 -16.67 -14.28
N VAL A 34 0.66 -16.02 -15.26
CA VAL A 34 1.65 -14.95 -15.03
C VAL A 34 1.07 -13.62 -15.50
N ILE A 35 1.12 -12.62 -14.66
CA ILE A 35 0.75 -11.25 -14.96
C ILE A 35 1.99 -10.39 -14.77
N VAL A 36 2.34 -9.63 -15.80
CA VAL A 36 3.38 -8.60 -15.71
C VAL A 36 2.72 -7.26 -15.94
N ALA A 37 3.09 -6.27 -15.15
CA ALA A 37 2.64 -4.91 -15.37
C ALA A 37 3.78 -3.91 -15.16
N THR A 38 3.68 -2.79 -15.83
CA THR A 38 4.57 -1.65 -15.63
C THR A 38 3.77 -0.37 -15.62
N GLY A 39 4.29 0.64 -14.94
CA GLY A 39 3.60 1.91 -14.82
C GLY A 39 4.43 2.93 -14.04
N THR A 40 3.75 3.97 -13.60
CA THR A 40 4.32 5.02 -12.76
C THR A 40 3.64 5.04 -11.40
N PHE A 41 4.40 5.36 -10.39
CA PHE A 41 3.94 5.53 -9.02
C PHE A 41 4.37 6.90 -8.49
N VAL A 42 3.40 7.71 -8.11
CA VAL A 42 3.62 9.02 -7.50
C VAL A 42 3.39 8.89 -6.00
N SER A 43 4.40 9.24 -5.22
CA SER A 43 4.35 9.17 -3.76
C SER A 43 5.15 10.30 -3.12
N PRO A 44 4.91 10.62 -1.84
CA PRO A 44 5.81 11.49 -1.09
C PRO A 44 7.24 10.96 -1.10
N GLN A 45 8.24 11.84 -1.08
CA GLN A 45 9.66 11.46 -1.05
C GLN A 45 10.01 10.58 0.16
N PHE A 46 9.41 10.88 1.30
CA PHE A 46 9.43 10.10 2.54
C PHE A 46 8.09 10.31 3.26
N GLU A 47 7.78 9.48 4.20
CA GLU A 47 6.52 9.55 4.94
C GLU A 47 6.41 10.86 5.72
N GLY A 48 5.41 11.67 5.35
CA GLY A 48 5.22 13.04 5.86
C GLY A 48 5.81 14.15 5.00
N SER A 49 6.45 13.84 3.87
CA SER A 49 6.98 14.86 2.95
C SER A 49 5.87 15.65 2.26
N LYS A 50 6.09 16.96 2.06
CA LYS A 50 5.29 17.81 1.17
C LYS A 50 5.68 17.65 -0.31
N HIS A 51 6.87 17.10 -0.57
CA HIS A 51 7.40 16.90 -1.91
C HIS A 51 7.15 15.47 -2.38
N TYR A 52 6.85 15.34 -3.66
CA TYR A 52 6.53 14.07 -4.29
C TYR A 52 7.64 13.64 -5.25
N ARG A 53 7.72 12.35 -5.49
CA ARG A 53 8.59 11.73 -6.49
C ARG A 53 7.77 10.79 -7.38
N VAL A 54 8.24 10.63 -8.61
CA VAL A 54 7.70 9.66 -9.55
C VAL A 54 8.68 8.51 -9.64
N LEU A 55 8.19 7.30 -9.48
CA LEU A 55 8.96 6.06 -9.52
C LEU A 55 8.38 5.13 -10.58
N PRO A 56 9.21 4.32 -11.25
CA PRO A 56 8.69 3.19 -12.02
C PRO A 56 8.03 2.19 -11.08
N LEU A 57 6.96 1.57 -11.55
CA LEU A 57 6.24 0.53 -10.81
C LEU A 57 6.26 -0.77 -11.62
N PRO A 58 7.27 -1.62 -11.48
CA PRO A 58 7.21 -2.97 -11.99
C PRO A 58 6.30 -3.83 -11.12
N PHE A 59 5.45 -4.63 -11.74
CA PHE A 59 4.60 -5.59 -11.05
C PHE A 59 4.67 -6.93 -11.75
N ILE A 60 4.90 -7.99 -11.00
CA ILE A 60 4.88 -9.36 -11.46
C ILE A 60 4.05 -10.18 -10.47
N ARG A 61 3.16 -11.00 -11.01
CA ARG A 61 2.45 -12.02 -10.25
C ARG A 61 2.50 -13.33 -11.03
N ALA A 62 3.02 -14.37 -10.41
CA ALA A 62 2.92 -15.75 -10.88
C ALA A 62 2.04 -16.54 -9.92
N SER A 63 1.04 -17.28 -10.42
CA SER A 63 0.14 -18.06 -9.59
C SER A 63 -0.21 -19.40 -10.22
N LYS A 64 -0.39 -20.43 -9.36
CA LYS A 64 -0.85 -21.76 -9.73
C LYS A 64 -1.84 -22.25 -8.68
N GLY A 65 -3.10 -22.41 -9.05
CA GLY A 65 -4.18 -22.65 -8.08
C GLY A 65 -4.26 -21.53 -7.06
N ASN A 66 -4.14 -21.90 -5.78
CA ASN A 66 -4.16 -20.92 -4.68
C ASN A 66 -2.78 -20.35 -4.33
N TYR A 67 -1.70 -20.96 -4.80
CA TYR A 67 -0.34 -20.48 -4.56
C TYR A 67 -0.02 -19.28 -5.45
N PHE A 68 0.73 -18.33 -4.93
CA PHE A 68 1.25 -17.23 -5.73
C PHE A 68 2.53 -16.64 -5.15
N ILE A 69 3.30 -16.01 -6.01
CA ILE A 69 4.31 -15.02 -5.67
C ILE A 69 4.02 -13.74 -6.44
N GLN A 70 4.12 -12.60 -5.78
CA GLN A 70 3.86 -11.30 -6.42
C GLN A 70 4.69 -10.19 -5.81
N THR A 71 4.92 -9.15 -6.59
CA THR A 71 5.40 -7.88 -6.06
C THR A 71 4.28 -7.18 -5.28
N GLU A 72 4.65 -6.53 -4.17
CA GLU A 72 3.75 -5.72 -3.34
C GLU A 72 4.50 -4.47 -2.86
N GLY A 73 4.21 -3.34 -3.51
CA GLY A 73 5.04 -2.15 -3.37
C GLY A 73 6.50 -2.44 -3.76
N PRO A 74 7.49 -1.98 -3.00
CA PRO A 74 8.90 -2.28 -3.24
C PRO A 74 9.33 -3.63 -2.64
N GLY A 75 8.49 -4.66 -2.72
CA GLY A 75 8.77 -5.95 -2.11
C GLY A 75 8.12 -7.13 -2.81
N LEU A 76 8.25 -8.30 -2.22
CA LEU A 76 7.70 -9.57 -2.69
C LEU A 76 6.87 -10.22 -1.58
N THR A 77 5.80 -10.88 -1.98
CA THR A 77 4.93 -11.65 -1.09
C THR A 77 4.58 -12.97 -1.76
N ALA A 78 4.66 -14.07 -1.02
CA ALA A 78 4.30 -15.40 -1.52
C ALA A 78 3.22 -16.03 -0.63
N ASN A 79 2.14 -16.54 -1.25
CA ASN A 79 1.17 -17.38 -0.56
C ASN A 79 1.57 -18.84 -0.67
N ILE A 80 1.78 -19.48 0.47
CA ILE A 80 2.20 -20.88 0.57
C ILE A 80 1.04 -21.82 0.98
N LEU A 81 -0.16 -21.27 1.17
CA LEU A 81 -1.30 -22.02 1.64
C LEU A 81 -2.25 -22.38 0.49
N ASN A 82 -2.55 -23.66 0.36
CA ASN A 82 -3.56 -24.12 -0.61
C ASN A 82 -4.97 -24.01 -0.03
N HIS A 83 -5.46 -22.80 0.10
CA HIS A 83 -6.81 -22.55 0.61
C HIS A 83 -7.48 -21.41 -0.18
N SER A 84 -8.77 -21.55 -0.49
CA SER A 84 -9.47 -20.60 -1.37
C SER A 84 -9.63 -19.20 -0.74
N ARG A 85 -9.90 -19.16 0.57
CA ARG A 85 -10.21 -17.91 1.31
C ARG A 85 -9.07 -17.42 2.19
N LEU A 86 -8.28 -18.33 2.76
CA LEU A 86 -7.19 -18.03 3.66
C LEU A 86 -5.87 -18.00 2.87
N LYS A 87 -5.09 -16.95 3.05
CA LYS A 87 -3.75 -16.80 2.46
C LYS A 87 -2.77 -16.47 3.57
N LEU A 88 -1.64 -17.15 3.56
CA LEU A 88 -0.57 -17.00 4.53
C LEU A 88 0.76 -17.19 3.82
N GLY A 89 1.77 -16.42 4.19
CA GLY A 89 3.10 -16.66 3.68
C GLY A 89 4.10 -15.56 3.99
N PRO A 90 5.34 -15.75 3.53
CA PRO A 90 6.44 -14.80 3.76
C PRO A 90 6.28 -13.54 2.90
N SER A 91 6.91 -12.48 3.39
CA SER A 91 7.04 -11.21 2.70
C SER A 91 8.44 -10.67 2.87
N LEU A 92 8.99 -10.07 1.82
CA LEU A 92 10.22 -9.29 1.82
C LEU A 92 9.89 -7.89 1.32
N GLN A 93 10.52 -6.86 1.86
CA GLN A 93 10.30 -5.48 1.48
C GLN A 93 11.62 -4.71 1.52
N PHE A 94 11.84 -3.87 0.51
CA PHE A 94 12.90 -2.89 0.52
C PHE A 94 12.32 -1.55 0.98
N ARG A 95 12.96 -0.92 1.95
CA ARG A 95 12.66 0.45 2.39
C ARG A 95 13.79 1.36 1.97
N SER A 96 13.45 2.37 1.17
CA SER A 96 14.44 3.35 0.69
C SER A 96 15.00 4.17 1.85
N GLU A 97 16.24 4.57 1.71
CA GLU A 97 16.91 5.54 2.57
C GLU A 97 16.20 6.91 2.59
N ARG A 98 16.48 7.66 3.65
CA ARG A 98 16.20 9.11 3.71
C ARG A 98 17.54 9.82 3.88
N ASP A 99 18.07 10.30 2.79
CA ASP A 99 19.39 10.92 2.69
C ASP A 99 19.31 12.42 2.33
N LYS A 100 20.41 12.94 1.80
CA LYS A 100 20.55 14.34 1.40
C LYS A 100 19.84 14.71 0.10
N ASP A 101 19.25 13.73 -0.62
CA ASP A 101 18.51 13.97 -1.87
C ASP A 101 17.08 14.46 -1.64
N VAL A 102 16.64 14.54 -0.37
CA VAL A 102 15.37 15.17 -0.03
C VAL A 102 15.37 16.66 -0.40
N LYS A 103 14.26 17.17 -0.91
CA LYS A 103 14.16 18.58 -1.32
C LYS A 103 14.22 19.59 -0.16
N ASN A 104 13.89 19.16 1.06
CA ASN A 104 13.85 20.04 2.22
C ASN A 104 15.26 20.36 2.72
N SER A 105 15.63 21.65 2.79
CA SER A 105 16.96 22.11 3.17
C SER A 105 17.37 21.80 4.61
N VAL A 106 16.43 21.71 5.54
CA VAL A 106 16.70 21.35 6.94
C VAL A 106 16.98 19.86 7.04
N LEU A 107 16.17 19.01 6.39
CA LEU A 107 16.37 17.57 6.41
C LEU A 107 17.64 17.11 5.71
N LYS A 108 18.13 17.84 4.71
CA LYS A 108 19.44 17.59 4.09
C LYS A 108 20.61 17.59 5.08
N LYS A 109 20.46 18.29 6.20
CA LYS A 109 21.49 18.39 7.24
C LYS A 109 21.34 17.32 8.33
N PHE A 110 20.21 16.57 8.34
CA PHE A 110 20.01 15.51 9.31
C PHE A 110 20.86 14.29 8.97
N LYS A 111 21.08 13.46 10.00
CA LYS A 111 21.72 12.16 9.81
C LYS A 111 20.90 11.32 8.81
N THR A 112 21.58 10.72 7.86
CA THR A 112 20.95 9.79 6.89
C THR A 112 20.31 8.61 7.65
N ILE A 113 19.14 8.21 7.20
CA ILE A 113 18.55 6.92 7.57
C ILE A 113 18.83 5.97 6.40
N ASN A 114 19.60 4.92 6.67
CA ASN A 114 19.99 3.96 5.65
C ASN A 114 18.78 3.22 5.06
N SER A 115 18.92 2.67 3.88
CA SER A 115 17.97 1.71 3.34
C SER A 115 17.92 0.45 4.19
N SER A 116 16.78 -0.22 4.20
CA SER A 116 16.58 -1.48 4.92
C SER A 116 16.00 -2.55 4.01
N ILE A 117 16.40 -3.79 4.26
CA ILE A 117 15.65 -4.98 3.84
C ILE A 117 14.86 -5.43 5.05
N GLU A 118 13.55 -5.51 4.88
CA GLU A 118 12.64 -6.00 5.91
C GLU A 118 12.10 -7.38 5.50
N ALA A 119 12.02 -8.31 6.45
CA ALA A 119 11.40 -9.62 6.26
C ALA A 119 10.26 -9.81 7.26
N GLY A 120 9.31 -10.62 6.86
CA GLY A 120 8.16 -10.91 7.70
C GLY A 120 7.14 -11.81 7.02
N GLY A 121 5.88 -11.61 7.35
CA GLY A 121 4.82 -12.44 6.80
C GLY A 121 3.48 -11.71 6.77
N PHE A 122 2.54 -12.33 6.10
CA PHE A 122 1.17 -11.84 6.05
C PHE A 122 0.18 -12.97 6.29
N LEU A 123 -0.98 -12.58 6.79
CA LEU A 123 -2.20 -13.39 6.88
C LEU A 123 -3.34 -12.59 6.24
N SER A 124 -4.12 -13.21 5.36
CA SER A 124 -5.34 -12.59 4.85
C SER A 124 -6.49 -13.59 4.74
N TYR A 125 -7.68 -13.09 4.96
CA TYR A 125 -8.91 -13.87 4.86
C TYR A 125 -9.95 -13.12 4.01
N SER A 126 -10.54 -13.85 3.03
CA SER A 126 -11.52 -13.28 2.11
C SER A 126 -12.89 -13.90 2.32
N ILE A 127 -13.90 -13.08 2.55
CA ILE A 127 -15.29 -13.48 2.74
C ILE A 127 -16.09 -13.03 1.51
N PRO A 128 -16.71 -13.95 0.76
CA PRO A 128 -17.67 -13.58 -0.28
C PRO A 128 -18.86 -12.84 0.33
N VAL A 129 -19.33 -11.77 -0.33
CA VAL A 129 -20.48 -10.97 0.14
C VAL A 129 -21.41 -10.67 -1.05
N GLY A 130 -22.69 -11.00 -0.90
CA GLY A 130 -23.71 -10.67 -1.91
C GLY A 130 -23.43 -11.34 -3.26
N ALA A 131 -23.34 -10.52 -4.31
CA ALA A 131 -23.22 -10.99 -5.69
C ALA A 131 -21.88 -11.67 -6.01
N PRO A 132 -21.83 -12.62 -6.97
CA PRO A 132 -20.60 -13.25 -7.43
C PRO A 132 -19.52 -12.23 -7.81
N GLY A 133 -18.26 -12.51 -7.43
CA GLY A 133 -17.14 -11.60 -7.67
C GLY A 133 -17.04 -10.42 -6.70
N THR A 134 -17.84 -10.42 -5.64
CA THR A 134 -17.77 -9.45 -4.54
C THR A 134 -17.27 -10.14 -3.29
N ASN A 135 -16.27 -9.55 -2.63
CA ASN A 135 -15.72 -10.06 -1.37
C ASN A 135 -15.15 -8.94 -0.51
N ILE A 136 -15.06 -9.22 0.79
CA ILE A 136 -14.30 -8.43 1.75
C ILE A 136 -13.06 -9.24 2.10
N THR A 137 -11.89 -8.63 1.98
CA THR A 137 -10.61 -9.23 2.36
C THR A 137 -10.01 -8.44 3.50
N THR A 138 -9.73 -9.11 4.63
CA THR A 138 -8.89 -8.58 5.71
C THR A 138 -7.47 -9.07 5.52
N LYS A 139 -6.48 -8.23 5.82
CA LYS A 139 -5.06 -8.59 5.75
C LYS A 139 -4.30 -7.94 6.91
N ILE A 140 -3.41 -8.71 7.51
CA ILE A 140 -2.40 -8.24 8.46
C ILE A 140 -1.04 -8.64 7.90
N LYS A 141 -0.08 -7.73 7.89
CA LYS A 141 1.31 -7.97 7.47
C LYS A 141 2.25 -7.39 8.51
N ALA A 142 3.12 -8.22 9.08
CA ALA A 142 4.18 -7.82 10.00
C ALA A 142 5.53 -7.89 9.29
N MET A 143 6.36 -6.85 9.47
CA MET A 143 7.68 -6.73 8.84
C MET A 143 8.69 -6.29 9.89
N PHE A 144 9.87 -6.91 9.88
CA PHE A 144 10.98 -6.68 10.79
C PHE A 144 12.20 -6.22 9.99
N ASP A 145 12.92 -5.25 10.53
CA ASP A 145 14.16 -4.76 9.92
C ASP A 145 15.26 -5.81 10.06
N LEU A 146 15.88 -6.18 8.94
CA LEU A 146 17.07 -7.04 8.87
C LEU A 146 18.33 -6.25 8.49
N GLY A 147 18.19 -4.96 8.16
CA GLY A 147 19.26 -4.12 7.63
C GLY A 147 19.83 -3.12 8.64
N ASP A 148 19.50 -3.24 9.93
CA ASP A 148 19.95 -2.36 11.01
C ASP A 148 19.67 -0.86 10.77
N ALA A 149 18.69 -0.53 9.91
CA ALA A 149 18.34 0.85 9.63
C ALA A 149 17.47 1.47 10.72
N HIS A 150 16.55 0.70 11.28
CA HIS A 150 15.67 1.14 12.35
C HIS A 150 15.53 0.12 13.51
N ASN A 151 16.00 -1.11 13.35
CA ASN A 151 16.00 -2.16 14.38
C ASN A 151 14.63 -2.38 15.05
N GLY A 152 13.55 -2.19 14.28
CA GLY A 152 12.19 -2.26 14.76
C GLY A 152 11.29 -3.08 13.84
N TYR A 153 9.99 -2.98 14.10
CA TYR A 153 8.99 -3.66 13.27
C TYR A 153 7.79 -2.77 12.97
N THR A 154 7.06 -3.16 11.91
CA THR A 154 5.79 -2.54 11.54
C THR A 154 4.71 -3.60 11.35
N ILE A 155 3.46 -3.22 11.65
CA ILE A 155 2.28 -4.03 11.36
C ILE A 155 1.33 -3.20 10.51
N ASN A 156 1.08 -3.66 9.28
CA ASN A 156 0.04 -3.12 8.42
C ASN A 156 -1.23 -3.95 8.57
N SER A 157 -2.35 -3.29 8.83
CA SER A 157 -3.69 -3.91 8.85
C SER A 157 -4.58 -3.24 7.83
N SER A 158 -5.34 -4.02 7.08
CA SER A 158 -6.23 -3.50 6.04
C SER A 158 -7.49 -4.32 5.86
N ILE A 159 -8.54 -3.64 5.40
CA ILE A 159 -9.80 -4.24 4.95
C ILE A 159 -10.06 -3.72 3.54
N THR A 160 -10.24 -4.64 2.60
CA THR A 160 -10.51 -4.31 1.19
C THR A 160 -11.87 -4.87 0.79
N PHE A 161 -12.73 -4.01 0.30
CA PHE A 161 -13.93 -4.39 -0.42
C PHE A 161 -13.59 -4.50 -1.90
N ASN A 162 -13.75 -5.69 -2.48
CA ASN A 162 -13.52 -5.96 -3.89
C ASN A 162 -14.84 -6.26 -4.59
N LYS A 163 -15.03 -5.71 -5.78
CA LYS A 163 -16.22 -5.93 -6.60
C LYS A 163 -15.87 -6.02 -8.08
N VAL A 164 -16.42 -7.04 -8.75
CA VAL A 164 -16.45 -7.12 -10.21
C VAL A 164 -17.65 -6.31 -10.68
N LEU A 165 -17.43 -5.14 -11.29
CA LEU A 165 -18.51 -4.27 -11.79
C LEU A 165 -19.12 -4.82 -13.08
N ASN A 166 -18.27 -5.33 -13.96
CA ASN A 166 -18.66 -5.97 -15.21
C ASN A 166 -17.53 -6.92 -15.69
N ARG A 167 -17.69 -7.53 -16.87
CA ARG A 167 -16.72 -8.49 -17.41
C ARG A 167 -15.30 -7.93 -17.57
N ARG A 168 -15.12 -6.60 -17.64
CA ARG A 168 -13.84 -5.95 -17.88
C ARG A 168 -13.33 -5.16 -16.68
N THR A 169 -14.22 -4.71 -15.78
CA THR A 169 -13.89 -3.76 -14.74
C THR A 169 -13.99 -4.39 -13.36
N ARG A 170 -12.93 -4.26 -12.59
CA ARG A 170 -12.90 -4.61 -11.17
C ARG A 170 -12.47 -3.38 -10.38
N ILE A 171 -13.06 -3.23 -9.20
CA ILE A 171 -12.72 -2.17 -8.26
C ILE A 171 -12.42 -2.77 -6.90
N GLY A 172 -11.43 -2.21 -6.21
CA GLY A 172 -11.15 -2.48 -4.82
C GLY A 172 -11.10 -1.17 -4.04
N ILE A 173 -11.73 -1.14 -2.87
CA ILE A 173 -11.67 -0.02 -1.94
C ILE A 173 -11.04 -0.55 -0.65
N THR A 174 -9.93 0.04 -0.25
CA THR A 174 -9.17 -0.40 0.93
C THR A 174 -9.17 0.67 2.00
N LEU A 175 -9.38 0.27 3.23
CA LEU A 175 -9.05 1.02 4.44
C LEU A 175 -7.86 0.36 5.11
N SER A 176 -6.90 1.14 5.59
CA SER A 176 -5.67 0.60 6.17
C SER A 176 -5.15 1.48 7.30
N THR A 177 -4.31 0.87 8.14
CA THR A 177 -3.54 1.55 9.18
C THR A 177 -2.19 0.86 9.35
N ASN A 178 -1.17 1.62 9.74
CA ASN A 178 0.16 1.13 10.05
C ASN A 178 0.50 1.40 11.51
N PHE A 179 0.93 0.37 12.21
CA PHE A 179 1.54 0.45 13.53
C PHE A 179 3.06 0.35 13.37
N GLY A 180 3.79 1.18 14.11
CA GLY A 180 5.25 1.08 14.25
C GLY A 180 5.62 0.91 15.72
N ASP A 181 6.62 0.08 15.99
CA ASP A 181 7.20 0.04 17.31
C ASP A 181 8.03 1.31 17.61
N GLN A 182 8.56 1.42 18.82
CA GLN A 182 9.31 2.60 19.25
C GLN A 182 10.58 2.81 18.40
N ASN A 183 11.30 1.78 18.06
CA ASN A 183 12.53 1.87 17.28
C ASN A 183 12.26 2.41 15.87
N TYR A 184 11.26 1.82 15.19
CA TYR A 184 10.80 2.31 13.90
C TYR A 184 10.37 3.78 13.98
N ASN A 185 9.50 4.11 14.95
CA ASN A 185 8.95 5.45 15.07
C ASN A 185 10.01 6.49 15.43
N ASN A 186 10.96 6.16 16.32
CA ASN A 186 12.06 7.07 16.64
C ASN A 186 12.96 7.33 15.45
N THR A 187 13.23 6.32 14.64
CA THR A 187 14.07 6.46 13.44
C THR A 187 13.42 7.41 12.42
N TYR A 188 12.13 7.25 12.14
CA TYR A 188 11.49 8.00 11.07
C TYR A 188 10.83 9.31 11.50
N TYR A 189 10.35 9.39 12.75
CA TYR A 189 9.60 10.54 13.27
C TYR A 189 10.26 11.21 14.45
N GLY A 190 11.21 10.56 15.12
CA GLY A 190 11.95 11.11 16.23
C GLY A 190 12.83 12.31 15.84
N LEU A 191 13.17 13.14 16.82
CA LEU A 191 14.09 14.25 16.64
C LEU A 191 15.13 14.24 17.77
N SER A 192 16.35 13.81 17.41
CA SER A 192 17.49 13.66 18.32
C SER A 192 18.08 15.01 18.77
N ALA A 193 18.93 15.00 19.82
CA ALA A 193 19.66 16.18 20.26
C ALA A 193 20.48 16.83 19.15
N TYR A 194 21.15 16.02 18.30
CA TYR A 194 21.90 16.51 17.15
C TYR A 194 21.00 17.25 16.16
N ASN A 195 19.86 16.64 15.79
CA ASN A 195 18.91 17.24 14.85
C ASN A 195 18.23 18.50 15.45
N LYS A 196 18.06 18.59 16.79
CA LYS A 196 17.57 19.77 17.48
C LYS A 196 18.52 20.96 17.27
N ILE A 197 19.82 20.76 17.45
CA ILE A 197 20.84 21.83 17.25
C ILE A 197 20.79 22.36 15.82
N ILE A 198 20.64 21.48 14.84
CA ILE A 198 20.63 21.85 13.41
C ILE A 198 19.34 22.57 13.01
N SER A 199 18.18 22.14 13.52
CA SER A 199 16.87 22.60 13.09
C SER A 199 16.24 23.67 13.98
N GLY A 200 16.65 23.75 15.24
CA GLY A 200 15.97 24.56 16.26
C GLY A 200 14.64 23.97 16.74
N TYR A 201 14.24 22.79 16.28
CA TYR A 201 12.98 22.15 16.68
C TYR A 201 13.13 21.42 18.02
N SER A 202 12.01 21.19 18.72
CA SER A 202 12.01 20.48 20.00
C SER A 202 12.42 19.03 19.87
N LEU A 203 13.13 18.51 20.87
CA LEU A 203 13.37 17.06 21.00
C LEU A 203 12.04 16.31 20.95
N TYR A 204 12.08 15.17 20.31
CA TYR A 204 10.90 14.31 20.23
C TYR A 204 11.33 12.83 20.19
N GLU A 205 10.88 12.10 21.18
CA GLU A 205 10.98 10.65 21.23
C GLU A 205 9.62 10.06 20.83
N ALA A 206 9.60 9.37 19.71
CA ALA A 206 8.39 8.80 19.16
C ALA A 206 8.17 7.40 19.75
N GLY A 207 7.18 7.24 20.62
CA GLY A 207 6.79 5.92 21.14
C GLY A 207 6.14 5.04 20.10
N SER A 208 5.87 3.78 20.45
CA SER A 208 5.08 2.86 19.64
C SER A 208 3.65 3.38 19.41
N GLY A 209 3.06 3.06 18.26
CA GLY A 209 1.68 3.45 18.02
C GLY A 209 1.26 3.36 16.55
N PHE A 210 -0.02 3.62 16.31
CA PHE A 210 -0.56 3.75 14.97
C PHE A 210 -0.12 5.08 14.34
N ASN A 211 0.49 5.00 13.17
CA ASN A 211 1.12 6.13 12.49
C ASN A 211 0.21 6.79 11.46
N ASP A 212 -0.76 6.06 10.93
CA ASP A 212 -1.67 6.58 9.90
C ASP A 212 -3.03 5.87 9.89
N ILE A 213 -3.96 6.52 9.20
CA ILE A 213 -5.18 5.93 8.68
C ILE A 213 -5.21 6.25 7.18
N GLY A 214 -5.37 5.22 6.35
CA GLY A 214 -5.36 5.31 4.90
C GLY A 214 -6.62 4.79 4.26
N SER A 215 -6.92 5.32 3.08
CA SER A 215 -7.91 4.77 2.16
C SER A 215 -7.35 4.76 0.75
N SER A 216 -7.70 3.77 -0.04
CA SER A 216 -7.34 3.74 -1.45
C SER A 216 -8.41 3.08 -2.31
N VAL A 217 -8.41 3.45 -3.57
CA VAL A 217 -9.22 2.83 -4.62
C VAL A 217 -8.27 2.28 -5.67
N ASN A 218 -8.46 1.04 -6.03
CA ASN A 218 -7.81 0.44 -7.19
C ASN A 218 -8.85 0.05 -8.23
N VAL A 219 -8.54 0.31 -9.48
CA VAL A 219 -9.37 -0.06 -10.62
C VAL A 219 -8.52 -0.85 -11.59
N THR A 220 -9.03 -2.00 -12.04
CA THR A 220 -8.43 -2.75 -13.13
C THR A 220 -9.43 -2.87 -14.27
N TYR A 221 -8.95 -2.62 -15.48
CA TYR A 221 -9.76 -2.70 -16.69
C TYR A 221 -9.11 -3.66 -17.69
N SER A 222 -9.81 -4.73 -18.04
CA SER A 222 -9.35 -5.73 -19.00
C SER A 222 -9.61 -5.27 -20.44
N LEU A 223 -8.56 -5.13 -21.21
CA LEU A 223 -8.59 -4.84 -22.63
C LEU A 223 -8.73 -6.14 -23.45
N LYS A 224 -8.64 -6.06 -24.77
CA LYS A 224 -8.52 -7.23 -25.65
C LYS A 224 -7.09 -7.82 -25.58
N ASN A 225 -6.93 -9.07 -26.02
CA ASN A 225 -5.64 -9.74 -26.20
C ASN A 225 -4.78 -9.75 -24.92
N ASN A 226 -5.39 -10.09 -23.78
CA ASN A 226 -4.73 -10.26 -22.47
C ASN A 226 -4.11 -8.97 -21.87
N TRP A 227 -4.30 -7.82 -22.50
CA TRP A 227 -3.88 -6.54 -21.95
C TRP A 227 -4.85 -6.01 -20.88
N GLY A 228 -4.36 -5.17 -19.99
CA GLY A 228 -5.16 -4.51 -19.01
C GLY A 228 -4.58 -3.16 -18.60
N LEU A 229 -5.43 -2.34 -18.01
CA LEU A 229 -5.05 -1.08 -17.36
C LEU A 229 -5.24 -1.22 -15.86
N ILE A 230 -4.36 -0.59 -15.10
CA ILE A 230 -4.41 -0.54 -13.63
C ILE A 230 -4.31 0.92 -13.21
N GLY A 231 -5.23 1.36 -12.37
CA GLY A 231 -5.19 2.66 -11.73
C GLY A 231 -5.31 2.49 -10.20
N ILE A 232 -4.52 3.25 -9.46
CA ILE A 232 -4.59 3.31 -8.00
C ILE A 232 -4.57 4.77 -7.58
N PHE A 233 -5.45 5.12 -6.66
CA PHE A 233 -5.44 6.39 -5.97
C PHE A 233 -5.62 6.15 -4.47
N GLY A 234 -4.79 6.78 -3.66
CA GLY A 234 -4.83 6.62 -2.21
C GLY A 234 -4.60 7.93 -1.47
N TYR A 235 -5.18 7.99 -0.32
CA TYR A 235 -5.01 9.04 0.67
C TYR A 235 -4.66 8.43 2.02
N LYS A 236 -3.68 9.02 2.70
CA LYS A 236 -3.26 8.63 4.04
C LYS A 236 -3.13 9.86 4.91
N LYS A 237 -3.67 9.81 6.12
CA LYS A 237 -3.53 10.85 7.14
C LYS A 237 -2.67 10.34 8.27
N LEU A 238 -1.56 11.02 8.53
CA LEU A 238 -0.68 10.69 9.64
C LEU A 238 -1.33 11.06 10.97
N ILE A 239 -1.27 10.13 11.92
CA ILE A 239 -1.82 10.21 13.28
C ILE A 239 -0.76 9.84 14.32
N GLY A 240 -1.11 9.78 15.58
CA GLY A 240 -0.27 9.25 16.67
C GLY A 240 1.15 9.80 16.69
N PRO A 241 2.16 8.92 16.82
CA PRO A 241 3.57 9.31 16.85
C PRO A 241 4.01 10.11 15.63
N ALA A 242 3.61 9.71 14.43
CA ALA A 242 3.94 10.42 13.19
C ALA A 242 3.39 11.86 13.20
N LYS A 243 2.11 12.05 13.56
CA LYS A 243 1.48 13.37 13.63
C LYS A 243 2.21 14.30 14.61
N ASN A 244 2.73 13.77 15.70
CA ASN A 244 3.34 14.56 16.77
C ASN A 244 4.78 14.97 16.47
N SER A 245 5.42 14.33 15.49
CA SER A 245 6.78 14.64 15.06
C SER A 245 6.95 16.12 14.72
N PRO A 246 7.97 16.79 15.26
CA PRO A 246 8.35 18.14 14.85
C PRO A 246 8.69 18.25 13.36
N ILE A 247 9.23 17.19 12.77
CA ILE A 247 9.50 17.10 11.34
C ILE A 247 8.19 17.27 10.55
N ILE A 248 7.15 16.51 10.93
CA ILE A 248 5.85 16.56 10.24
C ILE A 248 5.14 17.89 10.50
N LYS A 249 5.20 18.42 11.73
CA LYS A 249 4.53 19.68 12.12
C LYS A 249 5.11 20.90 11.40
N ASN A 250 6.45 20.99 11.31
CA ASN A 250 7.12 22.21 10.86
C ASN A 250 7.42 22.20 9.36
N ILE A 251 7.88 21.08 8.82
CA ILE A 251 8.39 20.99 7.44
C ILE A 251 7.66 19.96 6.58
N GLY A 252 6.84 19.12 7.18
CA GLY A 252 6.07 18.07 6.53
C GLY A 252 4.59 18.39 6.36
N THR A 253 3.83 17.37 6.03
CA THR A 253 2.36 17.37 6.01
C THR A 253 1.82 16.05 6.51
N ARG A 254 0.71 16.11 7.22
CA ARG A 254 -0.01 14.90 7.66
C ARG A 254 -0.84 14.25 6.55
N ASN A 255 -1.17 15.04 5.52
CA ASN A 255 -1.99 14.56 4.42
C ASN A 255 -1.07 14.05 3.31
N GLN A 256 -1.15 12.77 3.00
CA GLN A 256 -0.31 12.09 2.03
C GLN A 256 -1.20 11.49 0.93
N PHE A 257 -0.85 11.76 -0.32
CA PHE A 257 -1.52 11.15 -1.46
C PHE A 257 -0.57 10.17 -2.14
N LEU A 258 -1.12 9.18 -2.79
CA LEU A 258 -0.41 8.29 -3.68
C LEU A 258 -1.26 8.03 -4.91
N SER A 259 -0.62 7.87 -6.06
CA SER A 259 -1.31 7.50 -7.28
C SER A 259 -0.43 6.63 -8.16
N SER A 260 -1.05 5.77 -8.93
CA SER A 260 -0.37 4.92 -9.91
C SER A 260 -1.26 4.70 -11.11
N ILE A 261 -0.62 4.65 -12.27
CA ILE A 261 -1.24 4.19 -13.51
C ILE A 261 -0.27 3.25 -14.22
N GLY A 262 -0.80 2.16 -14.77
CA GLY A 262 0.03 1.16 -15.44
C GLY A 262 -0.74 0.32 -16.44
N VAL A 263 0.03 -0.42 -17.22
CA VAL A 263 -0.44 -1.39 -18.21
C VAL A 263 0.00 -2.77 -17.76
N SER A 264 -0.86 -3.76 -17.92
CA SER A 264 -0.57 -5.16 -17.59
C SER A 264 -0.78 -6.07 -18.80
N TYR A 265 -0.05 -7.18 -18.80
CA TYR A 265 -0.22 -8.28 -19.75
C TYR A 265 -0.30 -9.59 -18.98
N ARG A 266 -1.22 -10.47 -19.40
CA ARG A 266 -1.41 -11.82 -18.84
C ARG A 266 -0.96 -12.86 -19.87
N PHE A 267 -0.06 -13.73 -19.43
CA PHE A 267 0.43 -14.88 -20.19
C PHE A 267 -0.45 -16.11 -19.95
#